data_b0c6a294aa5e6e82d5d9c70bbf24da09
#
_entry.id   b0c6a294aa5e6e82d5d9c70bbf24da09
#
_cell.length_a   1.000
_cell.length_b   1.000
_cell.length_c   1.000
_cell.angle_alpha   90.00
_cell.angle_beta   90.00
_cell.angle_gamma   90.00
#
_symmetry.space_group_name_H-M   'P 1'
#
loop_
_entity.id
_entity.type
_entity.pdbx_description
1 polymer ?
#
loop_
_entity_poly.entity_id
_entity_poly.type
_entity_poly.pdbx_seq_one_letter_code
_entity_poly.pdbx_strand_id
1 'polypeptide(L)'
;MTGPLNYKLFVTEQIPQSGRGPLPDGTTRMWSPITSTLILGTREAVLVDPPLTDAQAADVGDWIESSGRRLSQIYITHGHGDHWFGAIPLLKRFPGVIVRATEGTTKHMAGQNTPEFRADFWDKVFPGQLPSGDVDVEVVDDRGFELEGVALVPIEAGHTDTDATTMLHVPQIRLVVAGDVVYNGVHLYLTESGGAAG
;
A
#
# COMPACT_ATOMS: atom_id res chain seq x y z
N MET A 1 22.23 19.41 -8.17
CA MET A 1 22.75 18.29 -7.34
C MET A 1 21.55 17.72 -6.62
N THR A 2 21.29 16.43 -6.79
CA THR A 2 20.25 15.69 -6.07
C THR A 2 20.65 15.60 -4.60
N GLY A 3 19.73 16.00 -3.68
CA GLY A 3 19.96 15.85 -2.24
C GLY A 3 19.92 14.39 -1.80
N PRO A 4 20.42 14.06 -0.60
CA PRO A 4 20.31 12.71 -0.06
C PRO A 4 18.85 12.40 0.27
N LEU A 5 18.37 11.22 -0.16
CA LEU A 5 17.11 10.69 0.29
C LEU A 5 17.22 10.12 1.72
N ASN A 6 16.09 10.01 2.39
CA ASN A 6 15.92 9.31 3.66
C ASN A 6 14.56 8.60 3.65
N TYR A 7 14.24 7.85 4.69
CA TYR A 7 12.91 7.23 4.81
C TYR A 7 12.45 7.18 6.27
N LYS A 8 11.14 7.06 6.42
CA LYS A 8 10.46 6.79 7.69
C LYS A 8 9.43 5.69 7.48
N LEU A 9 9.11 4.97 8.54
CA LEU A 9 8.07 3.94 8.54
C LEU A 9 6.92 4.37 9.44
N PHE A 10 5.70 4.05 8.99
CA PHE A 10 4.50 4.10 9.79
C PHE A 10 3.88 2.70 9.79
N VAL A 11 3.66 2.14 10.95
CA VAL A 11 3.02 0.83 11.11
C VAL A 11 1.67 1.05 11.75
N THR A 12 0.60 0.63 11.09
CA THR A 12 -0.76 0.77 11.64
C THR A 12 -0.97 -0.15 12.82
N GLU A 13 -1.92 0.19 13.69
CA GLU A 13 -2.43 -0.75 14.67
C GLU A 13 -3.25 -1.87 13.99
N GLN A 14 -3.34 -3.01 14.66
CA GLN A 14 -4.27 -4.06 14.26
C GLN A 14 -5.70 -3.58 14.41
N ILE A 15 -6.57 -3.93 13.45
CA ILE A 15 -7.99 -3.59 13.50
C ILE A 15 -8.87 -4.84 13.48
N PRO A 16 -10.04 -4.84 14.16
CA PRO A 16 -10.91 -6.01 14.18
C PRO A 16 -11.58 -6.25 12.84
N GLN A 17 -11.67 -7.52 12.45
CA GLN A 17 -12.46 -7.99 11.31
C GLN A 17 -13.89 -8.27 11.76
N SER A 18 -14.82 -7.39 11.42
CA SER A 18 -16.20 -7.52 11.92
C SER A 18 -17.00 -8.63 11.24
N GLY A 19 -16.72 -8.95 9.98
CA GLY A 19 -17.55 -9.83 9.17
C GLY A 19 -17.23 -11.32 9.23
N ARG A 20 -16.19 -11.73 9.97
CA ARG A 20 -15.69 -13.13 9.96
C ARG A 20 -15.90 -13.92 11.25
N GLY A 21 -16.58 -13.35 12.23
CA GLY A 21 -16.73 -13.99 13.54
C GLY A 21 -15.40 -14.21 14.28
N PRO A 22 -15.45 -14.68 15.53
CA PRO A 22 -14.26 -14.89 16.33
C PRO A 22 -13.41 -16.06 15.84
N LEU A 23 -12.19 -16.14 16.35
CA LEU A 23 -11.34 -17.33 16.24
C LEU A 23 -11.93 -18.49 17.05
N PRO A 24 -11.46 -19.75 16.83
CA PRO A 24 -11.96 -20.93 17.55
C PRO A 24 -11.84 -20.84 19.08
N ASP A 25 -10.91 -20.05 19.59
CA ASP A 25 -10.71 -19.79 21.03
C ASP A 25 -11.60 -18.66 21.58
N GLY A 26 -12.48 -18.08 20.76
CA GLY A 26 -13.39 -17.00 21.11
C GLY A 26 -12.78 -15.59 21.03
N THR A 27 -11.51 -15.44 20.70
CA THR A 27 -10.87 -14.13 20.53
C THR A 27 -11.30 -13.43 19.25
N THR A 28 -11.26 -12.08 19.24
CA THR A 28 -11.57 -11.28 18.07
C THR A 28 -10.53 -11.52 16.97
N ARG A 29 -11.01 -11.79 15.77
CA ARG A 29 -10.15 -11.89 14.58
C ARG A 29 -9.64 -10.50 14.21
N MET A 30 -8.33 -10.33 14.14
CA MET A 30 -7.69 -9.06 13.82
C MET A 30 -7.12 -9.09 12.39
N TRP A 31 -7.09 -7.92 11.75
CA TRP A 31 -6.32 -7.68 10.53
C TRP A 31 -4.90 -7.28 10.90
N SER A 32 -3.94 -7.77 10.15
CA SER A 32 -2.53 -7.50 10.38
C SER A 32 -2.20 -6.01 10.25
N PRO A 33 -1.20 -5.50 10.98
CA PRO A 33 -0.68 -4.17 10.75
C PRO A 33 -0.15 -4.02 9.33
N ILE A 34 -0.36 -2.86 8.72
CA ILE A 34 0.22 -2.48 7.44
C ILE A 34 1.37 -1.50 7.67
N THR A 35 2.46 -1.67 6.95
CA THR A 35 3.60 -0.77 6.99
C THR A 35 3.57 0.15 5.78
N SER A 36 3.36 1.45 6.02
CA SER A 36 3.58 2.48 5.00
C SER A 36 5.01 3.02 5.09
N THR A 37 5.69 3.19 3.96
CA THR A 37 7.04 3.77 3.90
C THR A 37 6.99 5.15 3.26
N LEU A 38 7.49 6.17 3.94
CA LEU A 38 7.62 7.52 3.40
C LEU A 38 9.08 7.77 3.01
N ILE A 39 9.35 7.84 1.70
CA ILE A 39 10.66 8.17 1.15
C ILE A 39 10.74 9.68 1.05
N LEU A 40 11.74 10.26 1.69
CA LEU A 40 11.88 11.70 1.88
C LEU A 40 13.00 12.26 1.02
N GLY A 41 12.66 13.17 0.13
CA GLY A 41 13.60 14.07 -0.52
C GLY A 41 13.86 15.34 0.31
N THR A 42 14.41 16.37 -0.32
CA THR A 42 14.68 17.64 0.32
C THR A 42 13.39 18.47 0.52
N ARG A 43 12.46 18.41 -0.43
CA ARG A 43 11.19 19.16 -0.47
C ARG A 43 9.97 18.27 -0.62
N GLU A 44 10.13 17.14 -1.28
CA GLU A 44 9.07 16.25 -1.66
C GLU A 44 9.21 14.88 -1.00
N ALA A 45 8.13 14.12 -1.02
CA ALA A 45 8.11 12.75 -0.52
C ALA A 45 7.29 11.83 -1.44
N VAL A 46 7.63 10.54 -1.41
CA VAL A 46 6.85 9.44 -1.97
C VAL A 46 6.35 8.57 -0.82
N LEU A 47 5.05 8.30 -0.78
CA LEU A 47 4.47 7.30 0.10
C LEU A 47 4.41 5.96 -0.63
N VAL A 48 4.79 4.87 0.04
CA VAL A 48 4.59 3.51 -0.46
C VAL A 48 3.57 2.83 0.43
N ASP A 49 2.57 2.21 -0.21
CA ASP A 49 1.50 1.43 0.39
C ASP A 49 0.71 2.18 1.48
N PRO A 50 -0.19 3.10 1.09
CA PRO A 50 -1.14 3.71 2.02
C PRO A 50 -2.10 2.65 2.60
N PRO A 51 -2.49 2.79 3.89
CA PRO A 51 -3.24 1.76 4.61
C PRO A 51 -4.69 1.61 4.13
N LEU A 52 -5.45 0.75 4.82
CA LEU A 52 -6.76 0.27 4.41
C LEU A 52 -7.91 1.26 4.64
N THR A 53 -8.05 1.77 5.88
CA THR A 53 -9.27 2.47 6.31
C THR A 53 -9.14 4.00 6.25
N ASP A 54 -10.29 4.69 6.24
CA ASP A 54 -10.32 6.17 6.33
C ASP A 54 -9.59 6.69 7.57
N ALA A 55 -9.77 6.02 8.72
CA ALA A 55 -9.11 6.41 9.97
C ALA A 55 -7.58 6.25 9.89
N GLN A 56 -7.12 5.08 9.42
CA GLN A 56 -5.68 4.84 9.25
C GLN A 56 -5.06 5.80 8.22
N ALA A 57 -5.78 6.12 7.14
CA ALA A 57 -5.32 7.07 6.15
C ALA A 57 -5.25 8.51 6.70
N ALA A 58 -6.15 8.87 7.63
CA ALA A 58 -6.07 10.16 8.32
C ALA A 58 -4.80 10.24 9.18
N ASP A 59 -4.49 9.20 9.97
CA ASP A 59 -3.28 9.12 10.79
C ASP A 59 -2.00 9.20 9.93
N VAL A 60 -1.98 8.47 8.80
CA VAL A 60 -0.87 8.55 7.84
C VAL A 60 -0.76 9.94 7.23
N GLY A 61 -1.90 10.60 6.94
CA GLY A 61 -1.91 11.97 6.45
C GLY A 61 -1.27 12.96 7.44
N ASP A 62 -1.62 12.87 8.73
CA ASP A 62 -1.01 13.67 9.79
C ASP A 62 0.50 13.42 9.91
N TRP A 63 0.88 12.15 9.83
CA TRP A 63 2.28 11.75 9.85
C TRP A 63 3.08 12.29 8.64
N ILE A 64 2.50 12.28 7.44
CA ILE A 64 3.12 12.88 6.24
C ILE A 64 3.33 14.37 6.44
N GLU A 65 2.32 15.12 6.91
CA GLU A 65 2.43 16.54 7.20
C GLU A 65 3.51 16.85 8.23
N SER A 66 3.62 16.01 9.27
CA SER A 66 4.67 16.14 10.30
C SER A 66 6.09 16.02 9.76
N SER A 67 6.25 15.41 8.57
CA SER A 67 7.54 15.31 7.89
C SER A 67 8.05 16.65 7.36
N GLY A 68 7.16 17.63 7.17
CA GLY A 68 7.44 18.91 6.54
C GLY A 68 7.78 18.82 5.05
N ARG A 69 7.45 17.69 4.40
CA ARG A 69 7.65 17.47 2.96
C ARG A 69 6.32 17.46 2.23
N ARG A 70 6.30 17.93 1.00
CA ARG A 70 5.14 17.82 0.13
C ARG A 70 5.02 16.39 -0.39
N LEU A 71 3.93 15.71 -0.11
CA LEU A 71 3.64 14.44 -0.78
C LEU A 71 3.43 14.73 -2.27
N SER A 72 4.26 14.15 -3.12
CA SER A 72 4.18 14.33 -4.58
C SER A 72 3.73 13.07 -5.30
N GLN A 73 4.00 11.90 -4.73
CA GLN A 73 3.67 10.63 -5.35
C GLN A 73 3.30 9.58 -4.30
N ILE A 74 2.49 8.62 -4.72
CA ILE A 74 2.19 7.39 -3.98
C ILE A 74 2.59 6.22 -4.89
N TYR A 75 3.30 5.23 -4.38
CA TYR A 75 3.60 3.98 -5.09
C TYR A 75 2.87 2.82 -4.42
N ILE A 76 2.29 1.93 -5.22
CA ILE A 76 1.57 0.73 -4.76
C ILE A 76 2.37 -0.50 -5.16
N THR A 77 2.77 -1.31 -4.19
CA THR A 77 3.59 -2.51 -4.44
C THR A 77 2.80 -3.64 -5.06
N HIS A 78 1.54 -3.82 -4.65
CA HIS A 78 0.63 -4.84 -5.18
C HIS A 78 -0.84 -4.43 -4.99
N GLY A 79 -1.77 -5.19 -5.55
CA GLY A 79 -3.15 -4.72 -5.73
C GLY A 79 -4.12 -4.99 -4.60
N HIS A 80 -3.72 -5.60 -3.47
CA HIS A 80 -4.61 -5.79 -2.33
C HIS A 80 -5.06 -4.46 -1.72
N GLY A 81 -6.36 -4.36 -1.37
CA GLY A 81 -6.98 -3.12 -0.94
C GLY A 81 -6.34 -2.45 0.27
N ASP A 82 -5.75 -3.23 1.17
CA ASP A 82 -5.07 -2.74 2.37
C ASP A 82 -3.70 -2.08 2.10
N HIS A 83 -3.26 -2.08 0.86
CA HIS A 83 -2.06 -1.37 0.40
C HIS A 83 -2.36 -0.14 -0.46
N TRP A 84 -3.66 0.15 -0.75
CA TRP A 84 -3.95 1.29 -1.61
C TRP A 84 -5.29 2.01 -1.36
N PHE A 85 -6.28 1.43 -0.66
CA PHE A 85 -7.55 2.12 -0.44
C PHE A 85 -7.35 3.47 0.26
N GLY A 86 -6.40 3.57 1.17
CA GLY A 86 -6.03 4.82 1.83
C GLY A 86 -5.51 5.91 0.89
N ALA A 87 -5.13 5.59 -0.36
CA ALA A 87 -4.79 6.60 -1.35
C ALA A 87 -6.00 7.51 -1.67
N ILE A 88 -7.22 6.98 -1.65
CA ILE A 88 -8.43 7.72 -1.98
C ILE A 88 -8.62 8.98 -1.11
N PRO A 89 -8.65 8.90 0.23
CA PRO A 89 -8.72 10.10 1.08
C PRO A 89 -7.43 10.93 1.06
N LEU A 90 -6.26 10.31 0.87
CA LEU A 90 -5.01 11.05 0.78
C LEU A 90 -4.94 11.94 -0.47
N LEU A 91 -5.48 11.50 -1.60
CA LEU A 91 -5.58 12.33 -2.82
C LEU A 91 -6.48 13.56 -2.64
N LYS A 92 -7.52 13.44 -1.80
CA LYS A 92 -8.37 14.59 -1.44
C LYS A 92 -7.64 15.57 -0.52
N ARG A 93 -6.81 15.05 0.39
CA ARG A 93 -6.03 15.84 1.34
C ARG A 93 -4.80 16.51 0.70
N PHE A 94 -4.16 15.83 -0.25
CA PHE A 94 -2.93 16.28 -0.92
C PHE A 94 -3.16 16.42 -2.44
N PRO A 95 -3.74 17.54 -2.90
CA PRO A 95 -4.02 17.74 -4.32
C PRO A 95 -2.74 17.71 -5.18
N GLY A 96 -2.83 17.07 -6.35
CA GLY A 96 -1.72 16.97 -7.31
C GLY A 96 -0.75 15.83 -7.05
N VAL A 97 -1.05 14.94 -6.11
CA VAL A 97 -0.32 13.68 -5.92
C VAL A 97 -0.59 12.73 -7.09
N ILE A 98 0.45 12.09 -7.59
CA ILE A 98 0.38 11.08 -8.64
C ILE A 98 0.47 9.70 -8.00
N VAL A 99 -0.50 8.83 -8.27
CA VAL A 99 -0.42 7.42 -7.86
C VAL A 99 0.26 6.60 -8.95
N ARG A 100 1.22 5.78 -8.57
CA ARG A 100 2.03 4.95 -9.45
C ARG A 100 1.96 3.48 -9.06
N ALA A 101 1.87 2.63 -10.06
CA ALA A 101 1.96 1.18 -9.92
C ALA A 101 2.40 0.55 -11.25
N THR A 102 2.80 -0.70 -11.24
CA THR A 102 3.01 -1.45 -12.50
C THR A 102 1.67 -1.82 -13.14
N GLU A 103 1.69 -2.21 -14.40
CA GLU A 103 0.48 -2.62 -15.13
C GLU A 103 -0.24 -3.78 -14.44
N GLY A 104 0.51 -4.80 -13.99
CA GLY A 104 -0.05 -5.94 -13.28
C GLY A 104 -0.71 -5.55 -11.96
N THR A 105 -0.04 -4.72 -11.17
CA THR A 105 -0.58 -4.16 -9.93
C THR A 105 -1.86 -3.35 -10.19
N THR A 106 -1.85 -2.47 -11.19
CA THR A 106 -3.03 -1.65 -11.56
C THR A 106 -4.22 -2.52 -11.94
N LYS A 107 -4.00 -3.59 -12.70
CA LYS A 107 -5.05 -4.54 -13.08
C LYS A 107 -5.63 -5.24 -11.85
N HIS A 108 -4.79 -5.64 -10.91
CA HIS A 108 -5.25 -6.30 -9.68
C HIS A 108 -6.02 -5.32 -8.79
N MET A 109 -5.55 -4.07 -8.63
CA MET A 109 -6.27 -3.00 -7.91
C MET A 109 -7.71 -2.83 -8.44
N ALA A 110 -7.87 -2.79 -9.77
CA ALA A 110 -9.19 -2.67 -10.39
C ALA A 110 -10.11 -3.85 -10.02
N GLY A 111 -9.57 -5.07 -9.97
CA GLY A 111 -10.29 -6.26 -9.54
C GLY A 111 -10.76 -6.19 -8.08
N GLN A 112 -9.91 -5.66 -7.20
CA GLN A 112 -10.21 -5.49 -5.77
C GLN A 112 -11.29 -4.41 -5.49
N ASN A 113 -11.48 -3.47 -6.41
CA ASN A 113 -12.41 -2.35 -6.26
C ASN A 113 -13.72 -2.53 -7.05
N THR A 114 -13.96 -3.68 -7.66
CA THR A 114 -15.28 -3.91 -8.28
C THR A 114 -16.38 -3.90 -7.23
N PRO A 115 -17.59 -3.42 -7.57
CA PRO A 115 -18.71 -3.41 -6.62
C PRO A 115 -18.99 -4.79 -6.03
N GLU A 116 -18.85 -5.84 -6.83
CA GLU A 116 -19.09 -7.22 -6.42
C GLU A 116 -18.03 -7.68 -5.42
N PHE A 117 -16.74 -7.48 -5.71
CA PHE A 117 -15.67 -7.90 -4.81
C PHE A 117 -15.69 -7.11 -3.50
N ARG A 118 -15.94 -5.80 -3.56
CA ARG A 118 -16.11 -4.98 -2.36
C ARG A 118 -17.24 -5.49 -1.48
N ALA A 119 -18.42 -5.70 -2.06
CA ALA A 119 -19.59 -6.19 -1.32
C ALA A 119 -19.38 -7.60 -0.75
N ASP A 120 -18.65 -8.46 -1.48
CA ASP A 120 -18.43 -9.85 -1.06
C ASP A 120 -17.29 -10.04 -0.06
N PHE A 121 -16.31 -9.15 -0.05
CA PHE A 121 -15.15 -9.26 0.83
C PHE A 121 -14.94 -8.02 1.69
N TRP A 122 -14.49 -6.91 1.12
CA TRP A 122 -13.98 -5.76 1.86
C TRP A 122 -15.02 -5.12 2.78
N ASP A 123 -16.21 -4.80 2.25
CA ASP A 123 -17.26 -4.11 3.01
C ASP A 123 -17.92 -5.03 4.06
N LYS A 124 -17.84 -6.35 3.87
CA LYS A 124 -18.24 -7.33 4.92
C LYS A 124 -17.24 -7.37 6.06
N VAL A 125 -15.94 -7.31 5.75
CA VAL A 125 -14.89 -7.41 6.77
C VAL A 125 -14.75 -6.10 7.54
N PHE A 126 -14.90 -4.96 6.87
CA PHE A 126 -14.73 -3.61 7.43
C PHE A 126 -15.92 -2.69 7.15
N PRO A 127 -17.12 -3.03 7.66
CA PRO A 127 -18.34 -2.29 7.31
C PRO A 127 -18.24 -0.81 7.72
N GLY A 128 -18.44 0.08 6.72
CA GLY A 128 -18.45 1.53 6.92
C GLY A 128 -17.10 2.18 7.27
N GLN A 129 -15.98 1.44 7.12
CA GLN A 129 -14.65 1.95 7.47
C GLN A 129 -13.78 2.24 6.23
N LEU A 130 -14.20 1.75 5.08
CA LEU A 130 -13.38 1.81 3.87
C LEU A 130 -13.67 3.05 3.03
N PRO A 131 -12.63 3.69 2.49
CA PRO A 131 -12.82 4.78 1.55
C PRO A 131 -13.55 4.31 0.29
N SER A 132 -14.30 5.20 -0.31
CA SER A 132 -15.01 4.95 -1.57
C SER A 132 -14.56 5.91 -2.67
N GLY A 133 -14.39 5.39 -3.87
CA GLY A 133 -13.95 6.11 -5.05
C GLY A 133 -12.93 5.32 -5.84
N ASP A 134 -12.47 5.93 -6.93
CA ASP A 134 -11.45 5.38 -7.80
C ASP A 134 -10.13 6.12 -7.63
N VAL A 135 -9.04 5.47 -8.01
CA VAL A 135 -7.70 6.03 -8.04
C VAL A 135 -7.21 5.98 -9.48
N ASP A 136 -6.87 7.16 -10.01
CA ASP A 136 -6.20 7.24 -11.30
C ASP A 136 -4.72 6.90 -11.12
N VAL A 137 -4.24 5.89 -11.87
CA VAL A 137 -2.89 5.34 -11.70
C VAL A 137 -2.07 5.60 -12.96
N GLU A 138 -0.94 6.28 -12.79
CA GLU A 138 0.09 6.37 -13.82
C GLU A 138 0.94 5.10 -13.78
N VAL A 139 0.83 4.30 -14.84
CA VAL A 139 1.57 3.03 -14.96
C VAL A 139 3.06 3.30 -15.13
N VAL A 140 3.87 2.60 -14.34
CA VAL A 140 5.33 2.63 -14.43
C VAL A 140 5.89 1.26 -14.82
N ASP A 141 7.00 1.28 -15.55
CA ASP A 141 7.76 0.10 -15.95
C ASP A 141 9.03 -0.09 -15.09
N ASP A 142 9.90 -1.00 -15.49
CA ASP A 142 11.18 -1.33 -14.84
C ASP A 142 12.22 -0.20 -14.86
N ARG A 143 12.01 0.86 -15.65
CA ARG A 143 12.83 2.07 -15.60
C ARG A 143 12.50 2.91 -14.37
N GLY A 144 11.32 2.72 -13.80
CA GLY A 144 10.87 3.40 -12.59
C GLY A 144 10.47 4.85 -12.79
N PHE A 145 10.58 5.61 -11.72
CA PHE A 145 10.25 7.03 -11.64
C PHE A 145 11.25 7.75 -10.73
N GLU A 146 11.09 9.03 -10.55
CA GLU A 146 12.08 9.81 -9.80
C GLU A 146 11.44 10.59 -8.66
N LEU A 147 12.22 10.75 -7.57
CA LEU A 147 11.99 11.74 -6.54
C LEU A 147 13.16 12.74 -6.55
N GLU A 148 12.90 13.98 -6.92
CA GLU A 148 13.90 15.05 -7.02
C GLU A 148 15.15 14.65 -7.85
N GLY A 149 14.94 13.89 -8.95
CA GLY A 149 16.00 13.41 -9.84
C GLY A 149 16.76 12.17 -9.32
N VAL A 150 16.26 11.53 -8.27
CA VAL A 150 16.79 10.25 -7.78
C VAL A 150 15.84 9.11 -8.17
N ALA A 151 16.37 8.07 -8.79
CA ALA A 151 15.59 6.95 -9.27
C ALA A 151 14.99 6.10 -8.13
N LEU A 152 13.73 5.73 -8.31
CA LEU A 152 12.97 4.73 -7.58
C LEU A 152 12.52 3.68 -8.58
N VAL A 153 12.94 2.43 -8.38
CA VAL A 153 12.84 1.39 -9.41
C VAL A 153 11.95 0.24 -8.92
N PRO A 154 10.81 -0.02 -9.55
CA PRO A 154 10.03 -1.23 -9.30
C PRO A 154 10.83 -2.48 -9.63
N ILE A 155 10.72 -3.50 -8.80
CA ILE A 155 11.28 -4.83 -9.02
C ILE A 155 10.13 -5.82 -8.98
N GLU A 156 9.86 -6.47 -10.11
CA GLU A 156 8.84 -7.53 -10.17
C GLU A 156 9.29 -8.72 -9.30
N ALA A 157 8.49 -9.07 -8.32
CA ALA A 157 8.69 -10.25 -7.48
C ALA A 157 7.95 -11.48 -8.02
N GLY A 158 7.03 -11.27 -8.96
CA GLY A 158 6.18 -12.31 -9.49
C GLY A 158 5.05 -12.69 -8.53
N HIS A 159 4.71 -13.99 -8.51
CA HIS A 159 3.68 -14.52 -7.62
C HIS A 159 4.22 -14.66 -6.19
N THR A 160 3.57 -14.00 -5.25
CA THR A 160 3.87 -14.07 -3.80
C THR A 160 2.59 -14.36 -3.03
N ASP A 161 2.03 -13.40 -2.32
CA ASP A 161 0.70 -13.44 -1.72
C ASP A 161 -0.40 -13.25 -2.79
N THR A 162 -0.07 -12.57 -3.88
CA THR A 162 -0.89 -12.42 -5.09
C THR A 162 0.00 -12.38 -6.34
N ASP A 163 -0.62 -12.41 -7.52
CA ASP A 163 0.07 -12.22 -8.80
C ASP A 163 0.55 -10.76 -8.96
N ALA A 164 1.62 -10.59 -9.73
CA ALA A 164 2.15 -9.29 -10.12
C ALA A 164 2.54 -8.39 -8.93
N THR A 165 3.08 -8.98 -7.87
CA THR A 165 3.64 -8.26 -6.73
C THR A 165 4.97 -7.63 -7.09
N THR A 166 5.19 -6.40 -6.63
CA THR A 166 6.44 -5.66 -6.83
C THR A 166 7.05 -5.23 -5.49
N MET A 167 8.35 -4.95 -5.52
CA MET A 167 9.08 -4.22 -4.49
C MET A 167 9.53 -2.88 -5.07
N LEU A 168 9.78 -1.88 -4.23
CA LEU A 168 10.36 -0.62 -4.68
C LEU A 168 11.81 -0.50 -4.20
N HIS A 169 12.76 -0.47 -5.13
CA HIS A 169 14.18 -0.28 -4.85
C HIS A 169 14.56 1.20 -4.96
N VAL A 170 15.27 1.71 -3.96
CA VAL A 170 15.82 3.06 -3.91
C VAL A 170 17.34 2.95 -3.80
N PRO A 171 18.07 2.87 -4.94
CA PRO A 171 19.51 2.56 -4.97
C PRO A 171 20.36 3.51 -4.14
N GLN A 172 20.05 4.82 -4.18
CA GLN A 172 20.85 5.85 -3.50
C GLN A 172 21.02 5.57 -2.00
N ILE A 173 19.99 5.03 -1.34
CA ILE A 173 19.99 4.75 0.11
C ILE A 173 20.00 3.26 0.41
N ARG A 174 20.17 2.41 -0.61
CA ARG A 174 20.18 0.95 -0.50
C ARG A 174 18.94 0.40 0.22
N LEU A 175 17.78 0.99 -0.05
CA LEU A 175 16.49 0.60 0.51
C LEU A 175 15.73 -0.26 -0.50
N VAL A 176 15.11 -1.33 -0.02
CA VAL A 176 14.04 -2.05 -0.72
C VAL A 176 12.81 -2.00 0.16
N VAL A 177 11.72 -1.43 -0.38
CA VAL A 177 10.39 -1.51 0.25
C VAL A 177 9.73 -2.76 -0.32
N ALA A 178 9.60 -3.78 0.51
CA ALA A 178 9.29 -5.13 0.05
C ALA A 178 7.77 -5.41 -0.07
N GLY A 179 6.91 -4.58 0.51
CA GLY A 179 5.47 -4.92 0.61
C GLY A 179 5.29 -6.31 1.20
N ASP A 180 4.33 -7.06 0.69
CA ASP A 180 3.99 -8.41 1.15
C ASP A 180 4.87 -9.53 0.54
N VAL A 181 5.98 -9.18 -0.09
CA VAL A 181 7.05 -10.15 -0.41
C VAL A 181 7.78 -10.61 0.86
N VAL A 182 7.84 -9.77 1.89
CA VAL A 182 8.52 -10.07 3.15
C VAL A 182 7.61 -9.75 4.34
N TYR A 183 7.24 -10.78 5.07
CA TYR A 183 6.44 -10.68 6.28
C TYR A 183 7.34 -10.69 7.53
N ASN A 184 7.00 -9.85 8.52
CA ASN A 184 7.75 -9.75 9.76
C ASN A 184 6.79 -9.82 10.97
N GLY A 185 6.85 -10.94 11.69
CA GLY A 185 6.06 -11.14 12.91
C GLY A 185 4.57 -11.40 12.70
N VAL A 186 4.13 -11.62 11.47
CA VAL A 186 2.76 -12.00 11.10
C VAL A 186 2.75 -13.23 10.20
N HIS A 187 1.62 -13.90 10.08
CA HIS A 187 1.46 -15.03 9.17
C HIS A 187 1.41 -14.55 7.72
N LEU A 188 2.00 -15.34 6.83
CA LEU A 188 1.88 -15.13 5.38
C LEU A 188 0.42 -15.23 4.94
N TYR A 189 0.03 -14.37 4.00
CA TYR A 189 -1.23 -14.53 3.29
C TYR A 189 -1.00 -15.47 2.10
N LEU A 190 -1.69 -16.62 2.10
CA LEU A 190 -1.50 -17.68 1.09
C LEU A 190 -2.79 -18.02 0.34
N THR A 191 -3.85 -17.24 0.50
CA THR A 191 -5.17 -17.57 -0.05
C THR A 191 -5.16 -17.57 -1.58
N GLU A 192 -4.41 -16.68 -2.20
CA GLU A 192 -4.30 -16.57 -3.66
C GLU A 192 -3.19 -17.43 -4.25
N SER A 193 -2.38 -18.09 -3.43
CA SER A 193 -1.30 -18.98 -3.88
C SER A 193 -1.79 -20.31 -4.47
N GLY A 194 -3.06 -20.39 -4.84
CA GLY A 194 -3.63 -21.61 -5.44
C GLY A 194 -3.97 -22.70 -4.43
N GLY A 195 -3.99 -22.37 -3.13
CA GLY A 195 -4.07 -23.34 -2.04
C GLY A 195 -2.92 -24.33 -2.16
N ALA A 196 -2.39 -24.86 -1.10
CA ALA A 196 -1.36 -25.89 -1.13
C ALA A 196 -1.88 -27.15 -1.88
N ALA A 197 -1.93 -27.05 -3.19
CA ALA A 197 -1.97 -28.15 -4.14
C ALA A 197 -0.55 -28.33 -4.65
N GLY A 198 0.31 -28.73 -3.77
CA GLY A 198 1.65 -29.23 -4.02
C GLY A 198 1.80 -30.53 -3.29
#